data_03f10cdb469842f414faf797d93d0b84
#
_entry.id   03f10cdb469842f414faf797d93d0b84
#
_cell.length_a   1.000
_cell.length_b   1.000
_cell.length_c   1.000
_cell.angle_alpha   90.00
_cell.angle_beta   90.00
_cell.angle_gamma   90.00
#
_symmetry.space_group_name_H-M   'P 1'
#
loop_
_entity.id
_entity.type
_entity.pdbx_description
1 polymer ?
#
loop_
_entity_poly.entity_id
_entity_poly.type
_entity_poly.pdbx_seq_one_letter_code
_entity_poly.pdbx_strand_id
1 'polypeptide(L)'
;EKLIPQLGRAVLPIATYAMATAPLGERLSTVFKDGVNSPAVYDTRFAFDYYRPLADTRILWGGRISILERQPHEVAQLLAADMRKVYPQLADVQVDFAWSGLMSYAQHKMPQIGQLPNGVWYAMGFGGHGVAPTTVAGELVANAIAHQHTLPAGLEHYRLPPTFGPLGLMAAQCAYWYYELRDWMRE
;
A
#
# COMPACT_ATOMS: atom_id res chain seq x y z
N GLU A 1 -6.11 -8.95 13.24
CA GLU A 1 -6.71 -10.12 12.53
C GLU A 1 -7.27 -11.18 13.48
N LYS A 2 -6.66 -11.39 14.64
CA LYS A 2 -7.09 -12.43 15.59
C LYS A 2 -8.26 -12.02 16.50
N LEU A 3 -8.53 -10.72 16.65
CA LEU A 3 -9.52 -10.20 17.56
C LEU A 3 -10.95 -10.61 17.17
N ILE A 4 -11.28 -10.51 15.89
CA ILE A 4 -12.57 -10.92 15.32
C ILE A 4 -12.29 -11.86 14.14
N PRO A 5 -12.38 -13.19 14.33
CA PRO A 5 -12.02 -14.17 13.31
C PRO A 5 -12.77 -14.02 11.99
N GLN A 6 -14.02 -13.57 12.03
CA GLN A 6 -14.83 -13.34 10.83
C GLN A 6 -14.24 -12.24 9.95
N LEU A 7 -13.78 -11.14 10.54
CA LEU A 7 -13.12 -10.05 9.81
C LEU A 7 -11.74 -10.47 9.31
N GLY A 8 -10.96 -11.15 10.15
CA GLY A 8 -9.63 -11.64 9.79
C GLY A 8 -9.62 -12.62 8.60
N ARG A 9 -10.68 -13.43 8.44
CA ARG A 9 -10.81 -14.36 7.30
C ARG A 9 -11.19 -13.67 6.00
N ALA A 10 -11.68 -12.45 6.04
CA ALA A 10 -12.18 -11.72 4.88
C ALA A 10 -11.13 -10.84 4.20
N VAL A 11 -9.91 -10.79 4.74
CA VAL A 11 -8.81 -10.00 4.19
C VAL A 11 -7.50 -10.80 4.16
N LEU A 12 -6.62 -10.46 3.21
CA LEU A 12 -5.24 -10.90 3.15
C LEU A 12 -4.32 -9.75 3.57
N PRO A 13 -3.41 -9.96 4.53
CA PRO A 13 -2.34 -9.03 4.83
C PRO A 13 -1.25 -9.13 3.76
N ILE A 14 -1.06 -8.07 3.01
CA ILE A 14 -0.05 -7.96 1.96
C ILE A 14 0.94 -6.88 2.34
N ALA A 15 2.22 -7.24 2.41
CA ALA A 15 3.28 -6.31 2.73
C ALA A 15 3.60 -5.41 1.54
N THR A 16 3.86 -4.14 1.82
CA THR A 16 4.46 -3.16 0.93
C THR A 16 5.57 -2.44 1.68
N TYR A 17 6.46 -1.78 0.94
CA TYR A 17 7.69 -1.24 1.47
C TYR A 17 7.82 0.23 1.14
N ALA A 18 8.47 0.98 2.03
CA ALA A 18 8.80 2.37 1.79
C ALA A 18 10.17 2.71 2.42
N MET A 19 10.85 3.68 1.83
CA MET A 19 12.08 4.24 2.35
C MET A 19 12.09 5.77 2.20
N ALA A 20 12.91 6.44 3.00
CA ALA A 20 13.26 7.83 2.80
C ALA A 20 14.79 7.97 2.76
N THR A 21 15.29 8.68 1.76
CA THR A 21 16.72 8.93 1.62
C THR A 21 17.25 9.90 2.68
N ALA A 22 18.56 10.02 2.82
CA ALA A 22 19.16 11.21 3.41
C ALA A 22 18.77 12.47 2.61
N PRO A 23 18.77 13.67 3.20
CA PRO A 23 18.50 14.92 2.50
C PRO A 23 19.48 15.12 1.33
N LEU A 24 18.97 15.44 0.15
CA LEU A 24 19.78 15.64 -1.05
C LEU A 24 20.27 17.09 -1.21
N GLY A 25 19.61 18.05 -0.56
CA GLY A 25 19.91 19.47 -0.74
C GLY A 25 19.71 19.88 -2.20
N GLU A 26 20.68 20.57 -2.78
CA GLU A 26 20.65 21.05 -4.18
C GLU A 26 20.64 19.89 -5.20
N ARG A 27 21.16 18.72 -4.84
CA ARG A 27 21.12 17.53 -5.71
C ARG A 27 19.71 17.09 -6.07
N LEU A 28 18.70 17.45 -5.29
CA LEU A 28 17.31 17.10 -5.57
C LEU A 28 16.89 17.61 -6.95
N SER A 29 17.34 18.80 -7.37
CA SER A 29 17.03 19.38 -8.67
C SER A 29 17.61 18.60 -9.87
N THR A 30 18.58 17.72 -9.65
CA THR A 30 19.12 16.84 -10.70
C THR A 30 18.17 15.71 -11.10
N VAL A 31 17.17 15.42 -10.28
CA VAL A 31 16.17 14.35 -10.50
C VAL A 31 14.74 14.89 -10.52
N PHE A 32 14.49 15.98 -9.79
CA PHE A 32 13.19 16.65 -9.73
C PHE A 32 13.35 18.11 -10.15
N LYS A 33 12.89 18.43 -11.36
CA LYS A 33 13.09 19.75 -11.97
C LYS A 33 12.61 20.92 -11.09
N ASP A 34 11.47 20.75 -10.44
CA ASP A 34 10.87 21.76 -9.56
C ASP A 34 11.23 21.54 -8.08
N GLY A 35 12.30 20.77 -7.82
CA GLY A 35 12.78 20.45 -6.46
C GLY A 35 11.68 19.84 -5.60
N VAL A 36 11.50 20.36 -4.38
CA VAL A 36 10.49 19.86 -3.43
C VAL A 36 9.03 20.07 -3.87
N ASN A 37 8.79 20.94 -4.84
CA ASN A 37 7.46 21.23 -5.41
C ASN A 37 7.09 20.29 -6.56
N SER A 38 7.99 19.40 -6.97
CA SER A 38 7.68 18.43 -8.02
C SER A 38 6.56 17.49 -7.62
N PRO A 39 5.71 17.07 -8.57
CA PRO A 39 4.61 16.14 -8.28
C PRO A 39 5.13 14.77 -7.85
N ALA A 40 4.27 13.99 -7.23
CA ALA A 40 4.52 12.58 -7.03
C ALA A 40 4.53 11.83 -8.38
N VAL A 41 5.39 10.85 -8.48
CA VAL A 41 5.57 10.02 -9.66
C VAL A 41 5.22 8.57 -9.30
N TYR A 42 4.63 7.85 -10.22
CA TYR A 42 4.50 6.40 -10.16
C TYR A 42 4.65 5.82 -11.58
N ASP A 43 5.13 4.60 -11.67
CA ASP A 43 5.26 3.89 -12.94
C ASP A 43 4.03 3.02 -13.26
N THR A 44 4.08 2.31 -14.38
CA THR A 44 2.96 1.51 -14.90
C THR A 44 3.11 0.01 -14.63
N ARG A 45 4.12 -0.41 -13.86
CA ARG A 45 4.32 -1.80 -13.48
C ARG A 45 3.22 -2.28 -12.54
N PHE A 46 3.02 -3.58 -12.46
CA PHE A 46 2.02 -4.15 -11.55
C PHE A 46 2.35 -3.89 -10.07
N ALA A 47 3.61 -4.14 -9.67
CA ALA A 47 4.14 -3.76 -8.37
C ALA A 47 4.98 -2.49 -8.54
N PHE A 48 4.29 -1.40 -8.88
CA PHE A 48 4.89 -0.14 -9.28
C PHE A 48 5.69 0.54 -8.19
N ASP A 49 6.73 1.27 -8.60
CA ASP A 49 7.38 2.24 -7.75
C ASP A 49 6.58 3.54 -7.74
N TYR A 50 6.49 4.16 -6.57
CA TYR A 50 5.90 5.48 -6.39
C TYR A 50 6.80 6.31 -5.50
N TYR A 51 7.05 7.53 -5.90
CA TYR A 51 8.00 8.37 -5.18
C TYR A 51 7.69 9.86 -5.32
N ARG A 52 8.19 10.63 -4.37
CA ARG A 52 8.03 12.08 -4.35
C ARG A 52 9.15 12.73 -3.54
N PRO A 53 9.49 13.99 -3.84
CA PRO A 53 10.32 14.77 -2.96
C PRO A 53 9.54 15.18 -1.70
N LEU A 54 10.26 15.36 -0.60
CA LEU A 54 9.77 15.90 0.66
C LEU A 54 10.31 17.32 0.88
N ALA A 55 9.68 18.09 1.76
CA ALA A 55 10.06 19.47 2.05
C ALA A 55 11.51 19.63 2.56
N ASP A 56 12.05 18.60 3.20
CA ASP A 56 13.43 18.53 3.70
C ASP A 56 14.43 17.98 2.67
N THR A 57 14.05 17.98 1.39
CA THR A 57 14.85 17.51 0.25
C THR A 57 15.14 16.01 0.19
N ARG A 58 14.48 15.19 1.01
CA ARG A 58 14.51 13.72 0.91
C ARG A 58 13.66 13.25 -0.26
N ILE A 59 13.93 12.05 -0.73
CA ILE A 59 13.01 11.31 -1.60
C ILE A 59 12.32 10.25 -0.74
N LEU A 60 10.99 10.32 -0.67
CA LEU A 60 10.15 9.23 -0.20
C LEU A 60 9.92 8.30 -1.38
N TRP A 61 10.32 7.03 -1.24
CA TRP A 61 10.18 6.00 -2.26
C TRP A 61 9.42 4.81 -1.71
N GLY A 62 8.38 4.40 -2.37
CA GLY A 62 7.64 3.19 -2.04
C GLY A 62 7.50 2.30 -3.26
N GLY A 63 7.35 1.01 -3.03
CA GLY A 63 7.21 0.05 -4.11
C GLY A 63 7.19 -1.38 -3.59
N ARG A 64 7.11 -2.30 -4.55
CA ARG A 64 7.09 -3.73 -4.28
C ARG A 64 5.91 -4.17 -3.40
N ILE A 65 5.47 -5.38 -3.61
CA ILE A 65 4.47 -6.06 -2.79
C ILE A 65 4.87 -7.50 -2.56
N SER A 66 4.55 -8.06 -1.40
CA SER A 66 4.85 -9.44 -1.04
C SER A 66 3.93 -9.90 0.08
N ILE A 67 3.87 -11.20 0.31
CA ILE A 67 3.25 -11.75 1.52
C ILE A 67 4.19 -11.74 2.74
N LEU A 68 5.45 -11.34 2.55
CA LEU A 68 6.48 -11.35 3.58
C LEU A 68 6.79 -9.94 4.04
N GLU A 69 6.73 -9.71 5.33
CA GLU A 69 7.33 -8.52 5.94
C GLU A 69 8.85 -8.65 5.92
N ARG A 70 9.54 -7.55 5.62
CA ARG A 70 11.01 -7.49 5.58
C ARG A 70 11.54 -6.60 6.68
N GLN A 71 12.76 -6.89 7.12
CA GLN A 71 13.46 -6.01 8.05
C GLN A 71 13.85 -4.68 7.39
N PRO A 72 13.96 -3.58 8.15
CA PRO A 72 14.25 -2.25 7.58
C PRO A 72 15.48 -2.21 6.67
N HIS A 73 16.56 -2.92 7.02
CA HIS A 73 17.78 -2.94 6.20
C HIS A 73 17.58 -3.66 4.85
N GLU A 74 16.76 -4.72 4.82
CA GLU A 74 16.41 -5.42 3.56
C GLU A 74 15.54 -4.54 2.67
N VAL A 75 14.57 -3.80 3.27
CA VAL A 75 13.73 -2.82 2.56
C VAL A 75 14.61 -1.71 1.96
N ALA A 76 15.53 -1.15 2.75
CA ALA A 76 16.45 -0.12 2.28
C ALA A 76 17.28 -0.58 1.07
N GLN A 77 17.85 -1.77 1.14
CA GLN A 77 18.64 -2.34 0.04
C GLN A 77 17.80 -2.56 -1.22
N LEU A 78 16.61 -3.14 -1.06
CA LEU A 78 15.70 -3.44 -2.15
C LEU A 78 15.25 -2.19 -2.90
N LEU A 79 14.70 -1.22 -2.18
CA LEU A 79 14.16 0.00 -2.79
C LEU A 79 15.25 0.95 -3.28
N ALA A 80 16.41 1.01 -2.61
CA ALA A 80 17.56 1.75 -3.12
C ALA A 80 18.09 1.18 -4.44
N ALA A 81 18.05 -0.14 -4.62
CA ALA A 81 18.41 -0.76 -5.89
C ALA A 81 17.43 -0.37 -7.01
N ASP A 82 16.12 -0.29 -6.72
CA ASP A 82 15.13 0.17 -7.69
C ASP A 82 15.28 1.67 -7.99
N MET A 83 15.48 2.51 -6.98
CA MET A 83 15.74 3.93 -7.15
C MET A 83 16.97 4.19 -8.04
N ARG A 84 18.05 3.43 -7.85
CA ARG A 84 19.29 3.58 -8.64
C ARG A 84 19.14 3.21 -10.11
N LYS A 85 18.20 2.31 -10.44
CA LYS A 85 17.87 2.01 -11.85
C LYS A 85 17.24 3.22 -12.52
N VAL A 86 16.34 3.91 -11.82
CA VAL A 86 15.64 5.10 -12.34
C VAL A 86 16.55 6.34 -12.32
N TYR A 87 17.32 6.51 -11.24
CA TYR A 87 18.21 7.65 -11.01
C TYR A 87 19.64 7.19 -10.69
N PRO A 88 20.43 6.77 -11.72
CA PRO A 88 21.81 6.31 -11.50
C PRO A 88 22.72 7.35 -10.83
N GLN A 89 22.42 8.65 -11.02
CA GLN A 89 23.14 9.76 -10.37
C GLN A 89 22.95 9.83 -8.84
N LEU A 90 22.05 9.04 -8.29
CA LEU A 90 21.82 8.91 -6.86
C LEU A 90 22.42 7.60 -6.27
N ALA A 91 23.35 6.96 -6.96
CA ALA A 91 23.90 5.65 -6.57
C ALA A 91 24.58 5.66 -5.19
N ASP A 92 25.14 6.80 -4.78
CA ASP A 92 25.83 7.02 -3.51
C ASP A 92 24.92 7.49 -2.37
N VAL A 93 23.65 7.80 -2.67
CA VAL A 93 22.72 8.33 -1.66
C VAL A 93 22.38 7.25 -0.63
N GLN A 94 22.45 7.64 0.63
CA GLN A 94 22.11 6.78 1.75
C GLN A 94 20.60 6.80 2.03
N VAL A 95 20.11 5.72 2.60
CA VAL A 95 18.73 5.60 3.09
C VAL A 95 18.74 5.75 4.60
N ASP A 96 18.07 6.79 5.11
CA ASP A 96 17.98 7.05 6.54
C ASP A 96 16.87 6.24 7.20
N PHE A 97 15.75 6.07 6.50
CA PHE A 97 14.59 5.38 7.03
C PHE A 97 14.06 4.35 6.01
N ALA A 98 13.71 3.18 6.49
CA ALA A 98 13.03 2.16 5.70
C ALA A 98 12.08 1.36 6.60
N TRP A 99 10.94 0.96 6.04
CA TRP A 99 9.95 0.18 6.77
C TRP A 99 9.07 -0.63 5.83
N SER A 100 8.42 -1.64 6.39
CA SER A 100 7.32 -2.36 5.78
C SER A 100 6.00 -2.02 6.46
N GLY A 101 4.90 -2.19 5.74
CA GLY A 101 3.56 -2.07 6.26
C GLY A 101 2.63 -3.09 5.64
N LEU A 102 1.61 -3.52 6.38
CA LEU A 102 0.62 -4.46 5.88
C LEU A 102 -0.59 -3.71 5.32
N MET A 103 -0.89 -3.97 4.06
CA MET A 103 -2.13 -3.57 3.43
C MET A 103 -3.17 -4.67 3.60
N SER A 104 -4.43 -4.30 3.79
CA SER A 104 -5.55 -5.22 3.92
C SER A 104 -6.27 -5.36 2.58
N TYR A 105 -6.17 -6.53 1.96
CA TYR A 105 -6.83 -6.82 0.68
C TYR A 105 -8.05 -7.73 0.86
N ALA A 106 -9.21 -7.27 0.39
CA ALA A 106 -10.38 -8.10 0.21
C ALA A 106 -10.30 -8.90 -1.11
N GLN A 107 -10.96 -10.05 -1.19
CA GLN A 107 -10.97 -10.87 -2.40
C GLN A 107 -11.47 -10.11 -3.64
N HIS A 108 -12.49 -9.28 -3.50
CA HIS A 108 -13.08 -8.45 -4.56
C HIS A 108 -12.36 -7.11 -4.77
N LYS A 109 -11.28 -6.81 -4.01
CA LYS A 109 -10.46 -5.59 -4.09
C LYS A 109 -11.19 -4.27 -3.81
N MET A 110 -12.38 -4.34 -3.21
CA MET A 110 -13.17 -3.18 -2.81
C MET A 110 -13.19 -3.05 -1.28
N PRO A 111 -13.33 -1.85 -0.72
CA PRO A 111 -13.52 -1.67 0.71
C PRO A 111 -14.71 -2.47 1.23
N GLN A 112 -14.56 -3.00 2.42
CA GLN A 112 -15.60 -3.70 3.17
C GLN A 112 -16.05 -2.82 4.33
N ILE A 113 -17.27 -2.32 4.27
CA ILE A 113 -17.85 -1.42 5.29
C ILE A 113 -19.20 -1.98 5.69
N GLY A 114 -19.45 -2.11 7.00
CA GLY A 114 -20.69 -2.70 7.48
C GLY A 114 -20.75 -2.87 8.98
N GLN A 115 -21.76 -3.60 9.43
CA GLN A 115 -21.95 -3.98 10.81
C GLN A 115 -22.13 -5.51 10.92
N LEU A 116 -21.45 -6.11 11.89
CA LEU A 116 -21.67 -7.53 12.24
C LEU A 116 -22.97 -7.70 13.02
N PRO A 117 -23.56 -8.92 13.02
CA PRO A 117 -24.79 -9.20 13.78
C PRO A 117 -24.68 -8.90 15.29
N ASN A 118 -23.47 -8.92 15.85
CA ASN A 118 -23.19 -8.59 17.25
C ASN A 118 -23.01 -7.08 17.50
N GLY A 119 -23.33 -6.22 16.51
CA GLY A 119 -23.27 -4.76 16.63
C GLY A 119 -21.91 -4.12 16.34
N VAL A 120 -20.85 -4.91 16.08
CA VAL A 120 -19.52 -4.36 15.78
C VAL A 120 -19.50 -3.79 14.36
N TRP A 121 -19.14 -2.52 14.23
CA TRP A 121 -18.92 -1.85 12.97
C TRP A 121 -17.52 -2.15 12.43
N TYR A 122 -17.39 -2.23 11.12
CA TYR A 122 -16.12 -2.43 10.45
C TYR A 122 -15.99 -1.58 9.19
N ALA A 123 -14.76 -1.12 8.92
CA ALA A 123 -14.33 -0.50 7.67
C ALA A 123 -12.91 -0.96 7.39
N MET A 124 -12.71 -1.80 6.37
CA MET A 124 -11.43 -2.46 6.10
C MET A 124 -11.29 -2.86 4.62
N GLY A 125 -10.19 -3.47 4.24
CA GLY A 125 -9.98 -3.99 2.89
C GLY A 125 -9.66 -2.91 1.85
N PHE A 126 -9.05 -1.79 2.25
CA PHE A 126 -8.75 -0.66 1.38
C PHE A 126 -7.59 -0.89 0.39
N GLY A 127 -6.85 -2.00 0.51
CA GLY A 127 -5.90 -2.48 -0.50
C GLY A 127 -4.81 -1.49 -0.92
N GLY A 128 -4.26 -0.72 0.03
CA GLY A 128 -3.22 0.28 -0.26
C GLY A 128 -3.74 1.64 -0.76
N HIS A 129 -5.03 1.79 -1.01
CA HIS A 129 -5.66 3.01 -1.49
C HIS A 129 -6.50 3.71 -0.40
N GLY A 130 -6.09 3.58 0.88
CA GLY A 130 -6.90 4.00 2.02
C GLY A 130 -7.02 5.50 2.27
N VAL A 131 -6.11 6.35 1.81
CA VAL A 131 -6.02 7.75 2.24
C VAL A 131 -7.36 8.51 2.08
N ALA A 132 -7.97 8.49 0.91
CA ALA A 132 -9.27 9.13 0.70
C ALA A 132 -10.46 8.26 1.15
N PRO A 133 -10.53 6.95 0.76
CA PRO A 133 -11.69 6.12 1.12
C PRO A 133 -11.88 5.89 2.62
N THR A 134 -10.82 5.89 3.43
CA THR A 134 -10.97 5.73 4.89
C THR A 134 -11.68 6.92 5.55
N THR A 135 -11.47 8.13 5.05
CA THR A 135 -12.19 9.31 5.51
C THR A 135 -13.69 9.18 5.23
N VAL A 136 -14.04 8.82 4.00
CA VAL A 136 -15.45 8.61 3.60
C VAL A 136 -16.07 7.45 4.39
N ALA A 137 -15.35 6.35 4.56
CA ALA A 137 -15.83 5.21 5.34
C ALA A 137 -16.05 5.56 6.81
N GLY A 138 -15.16 6.36 7.40
CA GLY A 138 -15.31 6.86 8.76
C GLY A 138 -16.55 7.74 8.92
N GLU A 139 -16.81 8.63 7.98
CA GLU A 139 -18.00 9.47 7.96
C GLU A 139 -19.29 8.65 7.82
N LEU A 140 -19.31 7.68 6.89
CA LEU A 140 -20.47 6.80 6.71
C LEU A 140 -20.79 6.01 7.98
N VAL A 141 -19.78 5.42 8.62
CA VAL A 141 -19.95 4.64 9.86
C VAL A 141 -20.39 5.57 11.01
N ALA A 142 -19.77 6.75 11.15
CA ALA A 142 -20.14 7.70 12.19
C ALA A 142 -21.60 8.17 12.04
N ASN A 143 -22.03 8.48 10.83
CA ASN A 143 -23.42 8.86 10.55
C ASN A 143 -24.40 7.72 10.80
N ALA A 144 -24.03 6.48 10.45
CA ALA A 144 -24.85 5.32 10.72
C ALA A 144 -25.05 5.08 12.23
N ILE A 145 -23.99 5.29 13.02
CA ILE A 145 -24.05 5.16 14.49
C ILE A 145 -24.86 6.31 15.11
N ALA A 146 -24.58 7.54 14.73
CA ALA A 146 -25.15 8.73 15.37
C ALA A 146 -26.63 8.96 15.01
N HIS A 147 -27.00 8.68 13.76
CA HIS A 147 -28.32 9.03 13.20
C HIS A 147 -29.14 7.80 12.81
N GLN A 148 -28.69 6.59 13.12
CA GLN A 148 -29.31 5.32 12.71
C GLN A 148 -29.59 5.25 11.19
N HIS A 149 -28.76 5.92 10.39
CA HIS A 149 -28.85 5.86 8.94
C HIS A 149 -28.36 4.50 8.45
N THR A 150 -28.99 4.00 7.40
CA THR A 150 -28.50 2.82 6.70
C THR A 150 -27.28 3.17 5.84
N LEU A 151 -26.32 2.24 5.76
CA LEU A 151 -25.23 2.38 4.80
C LEU A 151 -25.77 2.37 3.37
N PRO A 152 -25.08 3.03 2.41
CA PRO A 152 -25.45 2.95 1.00
C PRO A 152 -25.58 1.52 0.51
N ALA A 153 -26.66 1.18 -0.19
CA ALA A 153 -26.96 -0.18 -0.65
C ALA A 153 -25.86 -0.81 -1.51
N GLY A 154 -25.08 0.03 -2.22
CA GLY A 154 -23.94 -0.46 -3.01
C GLY A 154 -22.83 -1.11 -2.18
N LEU A 155 -22.71 -0.80 -0.89
CA LEU A 155 -21.71 -1.40 0.01
C LEU A 155 -22.13 -2.81 0.47
N GLU A 156 -23.42 -3.12 0.46
CA GLU A 156 -23.92 -4.45 0.83
C GLU A 156 -23.45 -5.56 -0.12
N HIS A 157 -23.11 -5.20 -1.35
CA HIS A 157 -22.56 -6.11 -2.35
C HIS A 157 -21.19 -6.65 -1.95
N TYR A 158 -20.42 -5.84 -1.22
CA TYR A 158 -19.05 -6.15 -0.81
C TYR A 158 -19.05 -6.75 0.60
N ARG A 159 -19.59 -7.96 0.70
CA ARG A 159 -19.64 -8.75 1.94
C ARG A 159 -18.24 -9.18 2.38
N LEU A 160 -18.16 -10.09 3.32
CA LEU A 160 -16.95 -10.65 3.89
C LEU A 160 -16.64 -12.06 3.31
N PRO A 161 -16.34 -12.19 2.00
CA PRO A 161 -15.99 -13.48 1.43
C PRO A 161 -14.67 -13.96 2.03
N PRO A 162 -14.50 -15.27 2.26
CA PRO A 162 -13.26 -15.79 2.82
C PRO A 162 -12.12 -15.67 1.82
N THR A 163 -10.95 -15.28 2.29
CA THR A 163 -9.72 -15.16 1.50
C THR A 163 -8.85 -16.42 1.53
N PHE A 164 -9.32 -17.49 2.15
CA PHE A 164 -8.64 -18.78 2.29
C PHE A 164 -7.31 -18.77 3.05
N GLY A 165 -7.00 -17.69 3.78
CA GLY A 165 -5.83 -17.60 4.66
C GLY A 165 -4.51 -17.96 3.98
N PRO A 166 -3.74 -18.96 4.49
CA PRO A 166 -2.44 -19.31 3.90
C PRO A 166 -2.48 -19.69 2.41
N LEU A 167 -3.53 -20.38 1.97
CA LEU A 167 -3.70 -20.74 0.55
C LEU A 167 -3.93 -19.50 -0.31
N GLY A 168 -4.71 -18.54 0.19
CA GLY A 168 -4.91 -17.25 -0.47
C GLY A 168 -3.62 -16.43 -0.55
N LEU A 169 -2.81 -16.43 0.51
CA LEU A 169 -1.49 -15.78 0.49
C LEU A 169 -0.55 -16.42 -0.52
N MET A 170 -0.48 -17.75 -0.58
CA MET A 170 0.33 -18.45 -1.58
C MET A 170 -0.12 -18.12 -3.01
N ALA A 171 -1.43 -18.13 -3.26
CA ALA A 171 -1.97 -17.77 -4.56
C ALA A 171 -1.65 -16.31 -4.95
N ALA A 172 -1.73 -15.39 -3.99
CA ALA A 172 -1.35 -13.98 -4.19
C ALA A 172 0.15 -13.87 -4.53
N GLN A 173 1.04 -14.59 -3.81
CA GLN A 173 2.48 -14.55 -4.08
C GLN A 173 2.81 -15.10 -5.47
N CYS A 174 2.19 -16.21 -5.87
CA CYS A 174 2.37 -16.75 -7.22
C CYS A 174 1.92 -15.75 -8.30
N ALA A 175 0.80 -15.07 -8.07
CA ALA A 175 0.33 -14.01 -8.97
C ALA A 175 1.32 -12.84 -9.04
N TYR A 176 1.91 -12.42 -7.92
CA TYR A 176 2.93 -11.35 -7.90
C TYR A 176 4.17 -11.73 -8.70
N TRP A 177 4.72 -12.93 -8.51
CA TRP A 177 5.86 -13.42 -9.29
C TRP A 177 5.55 -13.50 -10.79
N TYR A 178 4.34 -13.93 -11.15
CA TYR A 178 3.92 -13.94 -12.54
C TYR A 178 3.89 -12.52 -13.14
N TYR A 179 3.33 -11.54 -12.43
CA TYR A 179 3.26 -10.17 -12.93
C TYR A 179 4.63 -9.50 -12.94
N GLU A 180 5.50 -9.73 -11.94
CA GLU A 180 6.89 -9.25 -11.95
C GLU A 180 7.67 -9.81 -13.14
N LEU A 181 7.54 -11.11 -13.43
CA LEU A 181 8.17 -11.73 -14.61
C LEU A 181 7.64 -11.11 -15.90
N ARG A 182 6.34 -10.89 -15.99
CA ARG A 182 5.71 -10.26 -17.15
C ARG A 182 6.18 -8.82 -17.36
N ASP A 183 6.33 -8.07 -16.30
CA ASP A 183 6.83 -6.68 -16.37
C ASP A 183 8.30 -6.68 -16.81
N TRP A 184 9.13 -7.55 -16.26
CA TRP A 184 10.54 -7.72 -16.67
C TRP A 184 10.69 -8.11 -18.16
N MET A 185 9.78 -8.90 -18.72
CA MET A 185 9.81 -9.25 -20.16
C MET A 185 9.40 -8.10 -21.08
N ARG A 186 8.89 -7.01 -20.54
CA ARG A 186 8.44 -5.81 -21.30
C ARG A 186 9.43 -4.66 -21.24
N GLU A 187 10.37 -4.70 -20.30
CA GLU A 187 11.50 -3.77 -20.19
C GLU A 187 12.62 -4.15 -21.18
#